data_56cd3d62587492765db076816cde5d2f
#
_entry.id   56cd3d62587492765db076816cde5d2f
#
_cell.length_a   1.000
_cell.length_b   1.000
_cell.length_c   1.000
_cell.angle_alpha   90.00
_cell.angle_beta   90.00
_cell.angle_gamma   90.00
#
_symmetry.space_group_name_H-M   'P 1'
#
loop_
_entity.id
_entity.type
_entity.pdbx_description
1 polymer ?
#
loop_
_entity_poly.entity_id
_entity_poly.type
_entity_poly.pdbx_seq_one_letter_code
_entity_poly.pdbx_strand_id
1 'polypeptide(L)'
;MGRRVVPLTDKKVKSLKPAGKETIASDGKGLQLRIMPNGTKSWRFVYKSPATGKRSNMTLGKYPELSIANARKLAEGHRELVALDIDPKHHKKEEKEKHEAIHKHTLFNVSLEWMEIKKSKVTENYAKDIWRSFELHVFPTLSSQPISMITAQSVIETLKVVEAKGSLETVRRLTQRLNEVMVYAMNCGLLQANPISNILAAFKKPTKQNMKKLESNELPALMNALANASIKRSTRCLIEFQLHTMTRPNEAAGAKFDLLERVWLIPKERMKKRKEHRIPLTEEVINLLKTIRAMNGNSEYVFPSIKDPKKPMHSQTANMALKRMGFKDRLVSHGMRAMASTILNENGHDFVLVEAALAHAIGDSTQRSYNRTDYLERRRDLMDWWSKHIVNASQSRVSLAVVA
;
A
#
# COMPACT_ATOMS: atom_id res chain seq x y z
N MET A 1 24.19 24.54 65.75
CA MET A 1 23.39 25.54 64.97
C MET A 1 23.91 25.60 63.54
N GLY A 2 23.10 25.29 62.52
CA GLY A 2 23.50 25.32 61.11
C GLY A 2 23.76 26.75 60.65
N ARG A 3 24.88 27.02 60.01
CA ARG A 3 25.26 28.35 59.47
C ARG A 3 24.16 28.83 58.51
N ARG A 4 23.52 29.96 58.81
CA ARG A 4 22.46 30.54 57.97
C ARG A 4 23.08 31.01 56.63
N VAL A 5 22.69 30.36 55.51
CA VAL A 5 23.22 30.73 54.19
C VAL A 5 22.48 32.01 53.72
N VAL A 6 23.25 33.05 53.43
CA VAL A 6 22.71 34.27 52.84
C VAL A 6 22.49 34.02 51.32
N PRO A 7 21.26 34.24 50.77
CA PRO A 7 21.01 34.08 49.37
C PRO A 7 21.90 34.96 48.48
N LEU A 8 22.33 34.44 47.34
CA LEU A 8 23.15 35.17 46.39
C LEU A 8 22.31 36.26 45.69
N THR A 9 22.94 37.39 45.43
CA THR A 9 22.36 38.44 44.55
C THR A 9 23.00 38.34 43.16
N ASP A 10 22.31 38.86 42.12
CA ASP A 10 22.88 38.87 40.76
C ASP A 10 24.20 39.63 40.68
N LYS A 11 24.29 40.77 41.43
CA LYS A 11 25.55 41.53 41.60
C LYS A 11 26.67 40.66 42.18
N LYS A 12 26.36 39.84 43.18
CA LYS A 12 27.34 38.93 43.81
C LYS A 12 27.74 37.81 42.82
N VAL A 13 26.80 37.23 42.12
CA VAL A 13 27.08 36.18 41.12
C VAL A 13 27.99 36.70 39.99
N LYS A 14 27.77 37.93 39.53
CA LYS A 14 28.61 38.62 38.54
C LYS A 14 30.04 38.85 39.08
N SER A 15 30.16 39.33 40.32
CA SER A 15 31.44 39.71 40.92
C SER A 15 32.34 38.52 41.31
N LEU A 16 31.82 37.31 41.43
CA LEU A 16 32.60 36.11 41.73
C LEU A 16 33.60 35.81 40.61
N LYS A 17 34.89 35.83 40.92
CA LYS A 17 35.99 35.53 40.00
C LYS A 17 36.41 34.04 40.12
N PRO A 18 36.95 33.43 39.04
CA PRO A 18 37.52 32.12 39.11
C PRO A 18 38.76 32.13 40.01
N ALA A 19 38.96 31.06 40.77
CA ALA A 19 40.16 30.80 41.52
C ALA A 19 40.90 29.63 40.88
N GLY A 20 42.14 29.39 41.18
CA GLY A 20 42.93 28.29 40.60
C GLY A 20 42.32 26.84 40.78
N LYS A 21 41.26 26.77 41.56
CA LYS A 21 40.47 25.54 41.81
C LYS A 21 38.96 25.82 41.71
N GLU A 22 38.19 24.75 41.58
CA GLU A 22 36.73 24.81 41.63
C GLU A 22 36.24 25.52 42.91
N THR A 23 35.35 26.49 42.77
CA THR A 23 34.74 27.22 43.88
C THR A 23 33.23 27.05 43.85
N ILE A 24 32.64 26.93 45.06
CA ILE A 24 31.18 26.73 45.20
C ILE A 24 30.64 27.85 46.08
N ALA A 25 29.63 28.56 45.56
CA ALA A 25 28.88 29.57 46.34
C ALA A 25 27.44 29.02 46.53
N SER A 26 27.03 28.91 47.79
CA SER A 26 25.68 28.42 48.13
C SER A 26 24.67 29.52 48.11
N ASP A 27 23.52 29.28 47.47
CA ASP A 27 22.35 30.18 47.50
C ASP A 27 21.31 29.77 48.55
N GLY A 28 21.53 28.61 49.19
CA GLY A 28 20.58 28.02 50.13
C GLY A 28 19.62 27.02 49.48
N LYS A 29 18.91 26.28 50.34
CA LYS A 29 17.90 25.28 49.91
C LYS A 29 18.40 24.28 48.84
N GLY A 30 19.70 23.89 48.89
CA GLY A 30 20.33 22.98 47.94
C GLY A 30 20.82 23.63 46.64
N LEU A 31 20.53 24.88 46.36
CA LEU A 31 21.02 25.56 45.17
C LEU A 31 22.43 26.13 45.39
N GLN A 32 23.33 25.83 44.46
CA GLN A 32 24.74 26.24 44.49
C GLN A 32 25.17 26.77 43.14
N LEU A 33 25.99 27.83 43.11
CA LEU A 33 26.73 28.27 41.96
C LEU A 33 28.14 27.62 41.99
N ARG A 34 28.47 26.87 40.94
CA ARG A 34 29.78 26.27 40.73
C ARG A 34 30.56 27.17 39.77
N ILE A 35 31.76 27.54 40.13
CA ILE A 35 32.69 28.36 39.38
C ILE A 35 33.93 27.53 39.07
N MET A 36 34.18 27.28 37.81
CA MET A 36 35.33 26.51 37.34
C MET A 36 36.57 27.40 37.20
N PRO A 37 37.80 26.85 37.22
CA PRO A 37 39.05 27.59 37.03
C PRO A 37 39.08 28.39 35.71
N ASN A 38 38.41 27.89 34.66
CA ASN A 38 38.29 28.57 33.35
C ASN A 38 37.25 29.71 33.34
N GLY A 39 36.65 30.07 34.48
CA GLY A 39 35.67 31.12 34.61
C GLY A 39 34.20 30.71 34.31
N THR A 40 33.96 29.47 33.87
CA THR A 40 32.60 28.97 33.62
C THR A 40 31.83 28.88 34.93
N LYS A 41 30.65 29.54 34.97
CA LYS A 41 29.71 29.47 36.10
C LYS A 41 28.54 28.61 35.76
N SER A 42 28.15 27.67 36.63
CA SER A 42 27.00 26.79 36.45
C SER A 42 26.18 26.61 37.72
N TRP A 43 24.87 26.60 37.59
CA TRP A 43 23.96 26.28 38.69
C TRP A 43 23.88 24.79 38.91
N ARG A 44 23.94 24.37 40.18
CA ARG A 44 23.86 22.98 40.62
C ARG A 44 22.87 22.88 41.77
N PHE A 45 21.96 21.87 41.66
CA PHE A 45 21.08 21.49 42.76
C PHE A 45 21.66 20.28 43.50
N VAL A 46 21.77 20.37 44.81
CA VAL A 46 22.29 19.31 45.71
C VAL A 46 21.15 18.87 46.62
N TYR A 47 20.91 17.57 46.66
CA TYR A 47 19.81 16.97 47.40
C TYR A 47 20.20 15.61 47.96
N LYS A 48 19.37 15.06 48.85
CA LYS A 48 19.47 13.66 49.29
C LYS A 48 18.56 12.85 48.34
N SER A 49 19.14 11.91 47.60
CA SER A 49 18.40 11.09 46.66
C SER A 49 17.41 10.18 47.41
N PRO A 50 16.13 10.23 47.09
CA PRO A 50 15.14 9.31 47.64
C PRO A 50 15.49 7.85 47.34
N ALA A 51 15.95 7.57 46.13
CA ALA A 51 16.25 6.22 45.68
C ALA A 51 17.43 5.54 46.41
N THR A 52 18.46 6.36 46.82
CA THR A 52 19.70 5.81 47.40
C THR A 52 19.97 6.24 48.83
N GLY A 53 19.22 7.22 49.32
CA GLY A 53 19.48 7.83 50.65
C GLY A 53 20.78 8.68 50.71
N LYS A 54 21.56 8.72 49.65
CA LYS A 54 22.87 9.41 49.60
C LYS A 54 22.74 10.84 49.02
N ARG A 55 23.74 11.67 49.35
CA ARG A 55 23.82 13.02 48.75
C ARG A 55 24.09 12.93 47.25
N SER A 56 23.27 13.55 46.47
CA SER A 56 23.38 13.65 45.01
C SER A 56 23.36 15.09 44.55
N ASN A 57 23.75 15.37 43.33
CA ASN A 57 23.68 16.69 42.74
C ASN A 57 23.37 16.62 41.25
N MET A 58 22.73 17.65 40.70
CA MET A 58 22.50 17.78 39.26
C MET A 58 22.77 19.22 38.79
N THR A 59 23.35 19.36 37.61
CA THR A 59 23.54 20.65 36.97
C THR A 59 22.24 21.14 36.36
N LEU A 60 21.85 22.38 36.68
CA LEU A 60 20.62 23.00 36.17
C LEU A 60 20.85 23.75 34.85
N GLY A 61 22.00 24.47 34.75
CA GLY A 61 22.35 25.26 33.55
C GLY A 61 23.56 26.17 33.83
N LYS A 62 24.04 26.84 32.78
CA LYS A 62 25.15 27.79 32.85
C LYS A 62 24.62 29.19 33.13
N TYR A 63 25.40 29.96 33.87
CA TYR A 63 25.20 31.40 34.01
C TYR A 63 26.08 32.12 32.95
N PRO A 64 25.62 33.18 32.27
CA PRO A 64 24.38 33.96 32.50
C PRO A 64 23.12 33.43 31.77
N GLU A 65 23.20 32.44 30.92
CA GLU A 65 22.09 31.86 30.17
C GLU A 65 20.92 31.48 31.08
N LEU A 66 21.22 30.86 32.23
CA LEU A 66 20.26 30.63 33.31
C LEU A 66 20.46 31.64 34.41
N SER A 67 19.54 32.59 34.54
CA SER A 67 19.54 33.59 35.61
C SER A 67 19.35 32.98 36.98
N ILE A 68 19.76 33.68 38.03
CA ILE A 68 19.56 33.22 39.44
C ILE A 68 18.07 32.99 39.76
N ALA A 69 17.18 33.83 39.24
CA ALA A 69 15.74 33.69 39.44
C ALA A 69 15.21 32.37 38.85
N ASN A 70 15.59 32.09 37.59
CA ASN A 70 15.21 30.87 36.92
C ASN A 70 15.86 29.61 37.53
N ALA A 71 17.12 29.71 37.99
CA ALA A 71 17.80 28.64 38.72
C ALA A 71 17.07 28.28 40.02
N ARG A 72 16.59 29.30 40.77
CA ARG A 72 15.79 29.09 41.99
C ARG A 72 14.45 28.39 41.66
N LYS A 73 13.76 28.82 40.61
CA LYS A 73 12.51 28.18 40.15
C LYS A 73 12.71 26.73 39.77
N LEU A 74 13.78 26.41 39.02
CA LEU A 74 14.11 25.01 38.66
C LEU A 74 14.47 24.20 39.90
N ALA A 75 15.27 24.75 40.81
CA ALA A 75 15.63 24.06 42.09
C ALA A 75 14.39 23.83 42.95
N GLU A 76 13.39 24.68 42.89
CA GLU A 76 12.11 24.50 43.59
C GLU A 76 11.31 23.34 43.04
N GLY A 77 11.11 23.25 41.73
CA GLY A 77 10.46 22.10 41.11
C GLY A 77 11.18 20.75 41.40
N HIS A 78 12.53 20.79 41.44
CA HIS A 78 13.28 19.57 41.82
C HIS A 78 13.14 19.21 43.31
N ARG A 79 12.95 20.20 44.21
CA ARG A 79 12.63 19.93 45.63
C ARG A 79 11.24 19.31 45.79
N GLU A 80 10.27 19.76 45.01
CA GLU A 80 8.94 19.16 44.99
C GLU A 80 9.00 17.70 44.59
N LEU A 81 9.76 17.35 43.54
CA LEU A 81 9.99 15.94 43.17
C LEU A 81 10.58 15.13 44.31
N VAL A 82 11.63 15.66 44.98
CA VAL A 82 12.26 14.99 46.13
C VAL A 82 11.25 14.82 47.28
N ALA A 83 10.39 15.82 47.54
CA ALA A 83 9.36 15.73 48.57
C ALA A 83 8.28 14.68 48.25
N LEU A 84 8.08 14.37 46.97
CA LEU A 84 7.19 13.31 46.47
C LEU A 84 7.90 11.95 46.34
N ASP A 85 9.11 11.82 46.93
CA ASP A 85 9.97 10.60 46.90
C ASP A 85 10.45 10.21 45.49
N ILE A 86 10.47 11.19 44.55
CA ILE A 86 10.93 11.03 43.16
C ILE A 86 12.37 11.58 43.02
N ASP A 87 13.31 10.77 42.52
CA ASP A 87 14.67 11.26 42.23
C ASP A 87 14.69 12.12 40.96
N PRO A 88 15.07 13.42 41.08
CA PRO A 88 15.06 14.32 39.92
C PRO A 88 15.94 13.92 38.74
N LYS A 89 17.07 13.22 39.00
CA LYS A 89 17.92 12.70 37.92
C LYS A 89 17.25 11.57 37.16
N HIS A 90 16.63 10.65 37.90
CA HIS A 90 15.90 9.52 37.28
C HIS A 90 14.71 10.03 36.47
N HIS A 91 13.92 10.92 37.06
CA HIS A 91 12.80 11.55 36.36
C HIS A 91 13.23 12.26 35.06
N LYS A 92 14.30 13.06 35.09
CA LYS A 92 14.84 13.72 33.90
C LYS A 92 15.34 12.74 32.84
N LYS A 93 15.92 11.62 33.27
CA LYS A 93 16.39 10.55 32.36
C LYS A 93 15.20 9.85 31.69
N GLU A 94 14.18 9.48 32.46
CA GLU A 94 12.95 8.88 31.95
C GLU A 94 12.22 9.79 30.97
N GLU A 95 12.10 11.07 31.29
CA GLU A 95 11.50 12.09 30.41
C GLU A 95 12.26 12.17 29.08
N LYS A 96 13.60 12.17 29.13
CA LYS A 96 14.44 12.20 27.93
C LYS A 96 14.29 10.92 27.11
N GLU A 97 14.29 9.76 27.76
CA GLU A 97 14.09 8.47 27.10
C GLU A 97 12.69 8.36 26.48
N LYS A 98 11.65 8.83 27.15
CA LYS A 98 10.30 8.93 26.60
C LYS A 98 10.26 9.82 25.35
N HIS A 99 10.92 10.98 25.43
CA HIS A 99 10.99 11.91 24.29
C HIS A 99 11.75 11.30 23.10
N GLU A 100 12.87 10.66 23.33
CA GLU A 100 13.66 9.96 22.32
C GLU A 100 12.87 8.78 21.71
N ALA A 101 12.17 8.01 22.53
CA ALA A 101 11.33 6.91 22.09
C ALA A 101 10.16 7.41 21.19
N ILE A 102 9.52 8.51 21.57
CA ILE A 102 8.46 9.14 20.76
C ILE A 102 9.01 9.51 19.37
N HIS A 103 10.17 10.13 19.30
CA HIS A 103 10.79 10.52 18.02
C HIS A 103 11.33 9.35 17.21
N LYS A 104 11.64 8.21 17.84
CA LYS A 104 12.07 6.99 17.14
C LYS A 104 10.93 6.32 16.38
N HIS A 105 9.73 6.34 16.93
CA HIS A 105 8.54 5.71 16.35
C HIS A 105 7.75 6.69 15.47
N THR A 106 8.37 7.15 14.38
CA THR A 106 7.68 7.97 13.38
C THR A 106 6.72 7.11 12.54
N LEU A 107 5.74 7.74 11.88
CA LEU A 107 4.85 7.04 10.95
C LEU A 107 5.64 6.26 9.89
N PHE A 108 6.74 6.82 9.38
CA PHE A 108 7.58 6.15 8.39
C PHE A 108 8.19 4.86 8.96
N ASN A 109 8.84 4.92 10.13
CA ASN A 109 9.49 3.77 10.75
C ASN A 109 8.48 2.66 11.10
N VAL A 110 7.34 3.02 11.68
CA VAL A 110 6.27 2.06 11.99
C VAL A 110 5.66 1.46 10.72
N SER A 111 5.54 2.25 9.65
CA SER A 111 5.09 1.74 8.35
C SER A 111 6.08 0.77 7.72
N LEU A 112 7.39 0.97 7.90
CA LEU A 112 8.42 0.02 7.46
C LEU A 112 8.28 -1.34 8.17
N GLU A 113 8.18 -1.32 9.49
CA GLU A 113 8.02 -2.54 10.29
C GLU A 113 6.72 -3.29 9.92
N TRP A 114 5.60 -2.57 9.81
CA TRP A 114 4.35 -3.14 9.34
C TRP A 114 4.47 -3.74 7.94
N MET A 115 5.21 -3.07 7.03
CA MET A 115 5.37 -3.53 5.65
C MET A 115 6.13 -4.85 5.56
N GLU A 116 7.10 -5.13 6.43
CA GLU A 116 7.79 -6.43 6.46
C GLU A 116 6.79 -7.58 6.72
N ILE A 117 5.85 -7.38 7.65
CA ILE A 117 4.79 -8.36 7.89
C ILE A 117 3.80 -8.42 6.71
N LYS A 118 3.48 -7.26 6.13
CA LYS A 118 2.52 -7.19 5.01
C LYS A 118 3.04 -7.91 3.77
N LYS A 119 4.34 -7.82 3.45
CA LYS A 119 4.99 -8.50 2.33
C LYS A 119 4.79 -10.02 2.35
N SER A 120 4.76 -10.66 3.53
CA SER A 120 4.51 -12.10 3.63
C SER A 120 3.08 -12.51 3.25
N LYS A 121 2.14 -11.58 3.25
CA LYS A 121 0.70 -11.83 3.04
C LYS A 121 0.20 -11.42 1.64
N VAL A 122 1.01 -10.70 0.88
CA VAL A 122 0.61 -10.15 -0.42
C VAL A 122 1.66 -10.47 -1.50
N THR A 123 1.30 -10.27 -2.77
CA THR A 123 2.27 -10.40 -3.87
C THR A 123 3.27 -9.24 -3.83
N GLU A 124 4.49 -9.47 -4.31
CA GLU A 124 5.57 -8.46 -4.36
C GLU A 124 5.13 -7.17 -5.09
N ASN A 125 4.45 -7.31 -6.23
CA ASN A 125 3.95 -6.16 -6.98
C ASN A 125 2.91 -5.37 -6.18
N TYR A 126 2.01 -6.04 -5.47
CA TYR A 126 1.02 -5.35 -4.63
C TYR A 126 1.67 -4.69 -3.41
N ALA A 127 2.71 -5.28 -2.84
CA ALA A 127 3.52 -4.65 -1.79
C ALA A 127 4.19 -3.35 -2.30
N LYS A 128 4.78 -3.38 -3.50
CA LYS A 128 5.33 -2.19 -4.16
C LYS A 128 4.28 -1.11 -4.39
N ASP A 129 3.07 -1.49 -4.82
CA ASP A 129 1.95 -0.55 -5.02
C ASP A 129 1.49 0.09 -3.71
N ILE A 130 1.44 -0.69 -2.61
CA ILE A 130 1.11 -0.17 -1.28
C ILE A 130 2.14 0.89 -0.88
N TRP A 131 3.42 0.55 -0.92
CA TRP A 131 4.50 1.44 -0.52
C TRP A 131 4.53 2.71 -1.37
N ARG A 132 4.44 2.54 -2.69
CA ARG A 132 4.38 3.66 -3.63
C ARG A 132 3.24 4.62 -3.34
N SER A 133 2.08 4.10 -2.91
CA SER A 133 0.96 4.96 -2.54
C SER A 133 1.23 5.80 -1.30
N PHE A 134 2.01 5.28 -0.34
CA PHE A 134 2.43 6.05 0.84
C PHE A 134 3.46 7.11 0.47
N GLU A 135 4.46 6.76 -0.35
CA GLU A 135 5.46 7.72 -0.86
C GLU A 135 4.83 8.90 -1.59
N LEU A 136 3.78 8.65 -2.36
CA LEU A 136 3.13 9.69 -3.16
C LEU A 136 2.14 10.56 -2.37
N HIS A 137 1.48 10.02 -1.35
CA HIS A 137 0.31 10.67 -0.79
C HIS A 137 0.33 10.85 0.74
N VAL A 138 1.18 10.14 1.46
CA VAL A 138 1.22 10.14 2.93
C VAL A 138 2.55 10.67 3.47
N PHE A 139 3.65 10.10 3.01
CA PHE A 139 4.98 10.43 3.51
C PHE A 139 5.44 11.86 3.28
N PRO A 140 5.04 12.57 2.21
CA PRO A 140 5.43 13.97 2.04
C PRO A 140 5.01 14.89 3.20
N THR A 141 3.95 14.53 3.94
CA THR A 141 3.41 15.35 5.04
C THR A 141 3.54 14.72 6.42
N LEU A 142 3.45 13.38 6.52
CA LEU A 142 3.30 12.69 7.81
C LEU A 142 4.49 11.79 8.19
N SER A 143 5.45 11.58 7.30
CA SER A 143 6.53 10.58 7.50
C SER A 143 7.32 10.77 8.79
N SER A 144 7.69 12.02 9.12
CA SER A 144 8.51 12.37 10.28
C SER A 144 7.73 12.55 11.58
N GLN A 145 6.39 12.55 11.52
CA GLN A 145 5.57 12.70 12.71
C GLN A 145 5.62 11.44 13.57
N PRO A 146 5.81 11.57 14.90
CA PRO A 146 5.66 10.44 15.82
C PRO A 146 4.27 9.83 15.69
N ILE A 147 4.20 8.49 15.68
CA ILE A 147 2.93 7.77 15.50
C ILE A 147 1.88 8.15 16.55
N SER A 148 2.33 8.46 17.77
CA SER A 148 1.48 8.90 18.89
C SER A 148 0.89 10.31 18.71
N MET A 149 1.46 11.10 17.79
CA MET A 149 1.01 12.47 17.49
C MET A 149 0.14 12.54 16.22
N ILE A 150 -0.06 11.43 15.52
CA ILE A 150 -0.94 11.36 14.36
C ILE A 150 -2.40 11.49 14.83
N THR A 151 -3.12 12.43 14.25
CA THR A 151 -4.54 12.69 14.54
C THR A 151 -5.41 12.43 13.33
N ALA A 152 -6.71 12.25 13.54
CA ALA A 152 -7.68 12.17 12.44
C ALA A 152 -7.61 13.41 11.55
N GLN A 153 -7.47 14.60 12.15
CA GLN A 153 -7.40 15.87 11.43
C GLN A 153 -6.18 15.88 10.48
N SER A 154 -4.97 15.56 10.95
CA SER A 154 -3.77 15.59 10.12
C SER A 154 -3.84 14.63 8.93
N VAL A 155 -4.46 13.45 9.12
CA VAL A 155 -4.68 12.48 8.04
C VAL A 155 -5.76 12.96 7.06
N ILE A 156 -6.86 13.56 7.56
CA ILE A 156 -7.90 14.13 6.70
C ILE A 156 -7.32 15.22 5.81
N GLU A 157 -6.58 16.18 6.37
CA GLU A 157 -5.94 17.26 5.61
C GLU A 157 -5.02 16.71 4.51
N THR A 158 -4.20 15.71 4.85
CA THR A 158 -3.32 15.04 3.89
C THR A 158 -4.10 14.38 2.74
N LEU A 159 -5.16 13.65 3.05
CA LEU A 159 -5.92 12.90 2.03
C LEU A 159 -6.96 13.74 1.28
N LYS A 160 -7.36 14.90 1.79
CA LYS A 160 -8.21 15.86 1.08
C LYS A 160 -7.62 16.31 -0.26
N VAL A 161 -6.30 16.41 -0.36
CA VAL A 161 -5.59 16.71 -1.62
C VAL A 161 -5.82 15.61 -2.66
N VAL A 162 -5.91 14.35 -2.25
CA VAL A 162 -6.18 13.21 -3.12
C VAL A 162 -7.67 13.17 -3.50
N GLU A 163 -8.54 13.47 -2.55
CA GLU A 163 -9.99 13.58 -2.78
C GLU A 163 -10.31 14.67 -3.79
N ALA A 164 -9.70 15.84 -3.69
CA ALA A 164 -9.89 16.97 -4.61
C ALA A 164 -9.54 16.63 -6.07
N LYS A 165 -8.62 15.68 -6.29
CA LYS A 165 -8.30 15.13 -7.62
C LYS A 165 -9.33 14.11 -8.12
N GLY A 166 -10.42 13.85 -7.39
CA GLY A 166 -11.44 12.85 -7.75
C GLY A 166 -11.00 11.39 -7.53
N SER A 167 -9.84 11.13 -6.94
CA SER A 167 -9.29 9.78 -6.75
C SER A 167 -9.84 9.08 -5.50
N LEU A 168 -11.18 8.97 -5.39
CA LEU A 168 -11.88 8.49 -4.19
C LEU A 168 -11.51 7.05 -3.80
N GLU A 169 -11.31 6.16 -4.77
CA GLU A 169 -10.87 4.78 -4.49
C GLU A 169 -9.44 4.75 -3.91
N THR A 170 -8.56 5.66 -4.34
CA THR A 170 -7.23 5.82 -3.76
C THR A 170 -7.32 6.28 -2.30
N VAL A 171 -8.19 7.25 -1.99
CA VAL A 171 -8.46 7.68 -0.61
C VAL A 171 -8.93 6.49 0.23
N ARG A 172 -9.91 5.72 -0.25
CA ARG A 172 -10.43 4.53 0.45
C ARG A 172 -9.31 3.51 0.76
N ARG A 173 -8.43 3.27 -0.20
CA ARG A 173 -7.30 2.34 -0.01
C ARG A 173 -6.24 2.89 0.95
N LEU A 174 -5.95 4.17 0.88
CA LEU A 174 -4.99 4.82 1.78
C LEU A 174 -5.51 4.82 3.22
N THR A 175 -6.79 5.14 3.43
CA THR A 175 -7.40 5.07 4.77
C THR A 175 -7.37 3.66 5.35
N GLN A 176 -7.68 2.63 4.54
CA GLN A 176 -7.57 1.24 4.96
C GLN A 176 -6.13 0.88 5.37
N ARG A 177 -5.15 1.22 4.56
CA ARG A 177 -3.73 0.92 4.81
C ARG A 177 -3.20 1.65 6.04
N LEU A 178 -3.54 2.92 6.22
CA LEU A 178 -3.19 3.68 7.41
C LEU A 178 -3.82 3.08 8.68
N ASN A 179 -5.09 2.65 8.61
CA ASN A 179 -5.72 1.92 9.71
C ASN A 179 -4.96 0.63 10.07
N GLU A 180 -4.47 -0.12 9.08
CA GLU A 180 -3.67 -1.31 9.32
C GLU A 180 -2.34 -0.97 10.04
N VAL A 181 -1.68 0.14 9.67
CA VAL A 181 -0.47 0.64 10.36
C VAL A 181 -0.78 1.04 11.81
N MET A 182 -1.90 1.75 12.04
CA MET A 182 -2.31 2.14 13.40
C MET A 182 -2.65 0.93 14.28
N VAL A 183 -3.33 -0.07 13.72
CA VAL A 183 -3.60 -1.33 14.43
C VAL A 183 -2.29 -2.05 14.77
N TYR A 184 -1.32 -2.07 13.86
CA TYR A 184 0.00 -2.61 14.13
C TYR A 184 0.69 -1.84 15.28
N ALA A 185 0.67 -0.51 15.25
CA ALA A 185 1.22 0.34 16.31
C ALA A 185 0.56 0.08 17.68
N MET A 186 -0.75 -0.14 17.71
CA MET A 186 -1.46 -0.54 18.94
C MET A 186 -0.98 -1.90 19.46
N ASN A 187 -0.85 -2.88 18.58
CA ASN A 187 -0.38 -4.22 18.96
C ASN A 187 1.07 -4.22 19.47
N CYS A 188 1.89 -3.25 19.03
CA CYS A 188 3.24 -3.02 19.55
C CYS A 188 3.27 -2.15 20.81
N GLY A 189 2.13 -1.73 21.37
CA GLY A 189 2.06 -0.88 22.55
C GLY A 189 2.44 0.58 22.33
N LEU A 190 2.57 1.03 21.08
CA LEU A 190 2.92 2.42 20.73
C LEU A 190 1.72 3.36 20.79
N LEU A 191 0.52 2.83 20.74
CA LEU A 191 -0.75 3.55 20.82
C LEU A 191 -1.71 2.84 21.76
N GLN A 192 -2.48 3.58 22.54
CA GLN A 192 -3.56 3.04 23.37
C GLN A 192 -4.86 2.84 22.58
N ALA A 193 -5.11 3.71 21.57
CA ALA A 193 -6.29 3.65 20.72
C ALA A 193 -5.93 4.09 19.30
N ASN A 194 -6.68 3.62 18.30
CA ASN A 194 -6.52 4.03 16.92
C ASN A 194 -7.26 5.36 16.66
N PRO A 195 -6.54 6.49 16.46
CA PRO A 195 -7.17 7.80 16.28
C PRO A 195 -7.92 7.96 14.95
N ILE A 196 -7.71 7.03 14.00
CA ILE A 196 -8.28 7.09 12.65
C ILE A 196 -9.20 5.91 12.32
N SER A 197 -9.71 5.19 13.32
CA SER A 197 -10.50 3.95 13.12
C SER A 197 -11.68 4.12 12.14
N ASN A 198 -12.36 5.25 12.16
CA ASN A 198 -13.54 5.55 11.33
C ASN A 198 -13.30 6.68 10.31
N ILE A 199 -12.06 6.97 9.97
CA ILE A 199 -11.70 8.16 9.18
C ILE A 199 -12.33 8.18 7.78
N LEU A 200 -12.69 7.02 7.22
CA LEU A 200 -13.33 6.93 5.91
C LEU A 200 -14.66 7.69 5.85
N ALA A 201 -15.35 7.87 6.98
CA ALA A 201 -16.59 8.63 7.07
C ALA A 201 -16.41 10.13 6.75
N ALA A 202 -15.19 10.66 6.86
CA ALA A 202 -14.87 12.05 6.53
C ALA A 202 -14.71 12.31 5.02
N PHE A 203 -14.79 11.29 4.17
CA PHE A 203 -14.56 11.38 2.73
C PHE A 203 -15.78 10.94 1.92
N LYS A 204 -15.87 11.46 0.69
CA LYS A 204 -16.89 11.03 -0.26
C LYS A 204 -16.71 9.55 -0.61
N LYS A 205 -17.81 8.81 -0.69
CA LYS A 205 -17.79 7.41 -1.10
C LYS A 205 -17.49 7.33 -2.61
N PRO A 206 -16.57 6.44 -3.05
CA PRO A 206 -16.37 6.20 -4.46
C PRO A 206 -17.64 5.59 -5.06
N THR A 207 -18.10 6.13 -6.18
CA THR A 207 -19.18 5.52 -6.97
C THR A 207 -18.64 4.27 -7.63
N LYS A 208 -19.26 3.12 -7.38
CA LYS A 208 -18.88 1.87 -8.04
C LYS A 208 -19.25 1.96 -9.52
N GLN A 209 -18.25 2.12 -10.38
CA GLN A 209 -18.44 2.02 -11.82
C GLN A 209 -18.14 0.58 -12.25
N ASN A 210 -19.09 -0.03 -12.98
CA ASN A 210 -18.85 -1.31 -13.62
C ASN A 210 -17.79 -1.16 -14.72
N MET A 211 -17.02 -2.22 -14.96
CA MET A 211 -16.07 -2.21 -16.07
C MET A 211 -16.80 -2.01 -17.39
N LYS A 212 -16.24 -1.18 -18.26
CA LYS A 212 -16.77 -0.94 -19.59
C LYS A 212 -16.74 -2.23 -20.40
N LYS A 213 -17.90 -2.66 -20.87
CA LYS A 213 -18.16 -3.81 -21.74
C LYS A 213 -19.02 -3.39 -22.92
N LEU A 214 -18.94 -4.11 -24.01
CA LEU A 214 -19.88 -3.97 -25.12
C LEU A 214 -21.14 -4.80 -24.86
N GLU A 215 -22.24 -4.41 -25.47
CA GLU A 215 -23.43 -5.22 -25.53
C GLU A 215 -23.27 -6.36 -26.55
N SER A 216 -24.14 -7.38 -26.50
CA SER A 216 -24.01 -8.62 -27.29
C SER A 216 -24.02 -8.36 -28.80
N ASN A 217 -24.83 -7.41 -29.26
CA ASN A 217 -24.94 -7.03 -30.67
C ASN A 217 -23.75 -6.21 -31.19
N GLU A 218 -22.81 -5.79 -30.35
CA GLU A 218 -21.64 -5.02 -30.75
C GLU A 218 -20.41 -5.91 -31.06
N LEU A 219 -20.48 -7.22 -30.84
CA LEU A 219 -19.38 -8.13 -31.17
C LEU A 219 -18.97 -8.07 -32.67
N PRO A 220 -19.87 -8.01 -33.66
CA PRO A 220 -19.47 -7.83 -35.06
C PRO A 220 -18.71 -6.52 -35.31
N ALA A 221 -19.06 -5.42 -34.62
CA ALA A 221 -18.36 -4.16 -34.73
C ALA A 221 -16.93 -4.25 -34.15
N LEU A 222 -16.76 -4.97 -33.05
CA LEU A 222 -15.44 -5.23 -32.47
C LEU A 222 -14.57 -6.05 -33.43
N MET A 223 -15.11 -7.14 -34.01
CA MET A 223 -14.36 -8.01 -34.92
C MET A 223 -13.98 -7.28 -36.21
N ASN A 224 -14.87 -6.48 -36.78
CA ASN A 224 -14.56 -5.66 -37.92
C ASN A 224 -13.50 -4.60 -37.64
N ALA A 225 -13.58 -3.92 -36.49
CA ALA A 225 -12.57 -2.95 -36.09
C ALA A 225 -11.21 -3.65 -35.89
N LEU A 226 -11.18 -4.86 -35.31
CA LEU A 226 -9.99 -5.64 -35.12
C LEU A 226 -9.37 -6.08 -36.46
N ALA A 227 -10.16 -6.48 -37.43
CA ALA A 227 -9.73 -6.86 -38.77
C ALA A 227 -9.02 -5.70 -39.51
N ASN A 228 -9.58 -4.47 -39.40
CA ASN A 228 -9.11 -3.30 -40.12
C ASN A 228 -8.15 -2.39 -39.32
N ALA A 229 -7.83 -2.75 -38.08
CA ALA A 229 -6.99 -1.91 -37.23
C ALA A 229 -5.51 -1.87 -37.69
N SER A 230 -4.94 -0.68 -37.69
CA SER A 230 -3.49 -0.48 -37.86
C SER A 230 -2.75 -0.78 -36.54
N ILE A 231 -2.73 -2.06 -36.17
CA ILE A 231 -2.02 -2.59 -34.98
C ILE A 231 -1.11 -3.75 -35.39
N LYS A 232 -0.12 -4.04 -34.54
CA LYS A 232 0.80 -5.17 -34.79
C LYS A 232 0.01 -6.49 -34.81
N ARG A 233 0.35 -7.39 -35.73
CA ARG A 233 -0.28 -8.71 -35.87
C ARG A 233 -0.27 -9.49 -34.56
N SER A 234 0.84 -9.48 -33.81
CA SER A 234 0.94 -10.10 -32.49
C SER A 234 -0.05 -9.52 -31.44
N THR A 235 -0.33 -8.21 -31.52
CA THR A 235 -1.33 -7.56 -30.65
C THR A 235 -2.73 -7.96 -31.04
N ARG A 236 -3.04 -8.07 -32.34
CA ARG A 236 -4.31 -8.60 -32.85
C ARG A 236 -4.53 -10.01 -32.34
N CYS A 237 -3.57 -10.91 -32.56
CA CYS A 237 -3.62 -12.28 -32.09
C CYS A 237 -3.81 -12.38 -30.56
N LEU A 238 -3.20 -11.48 -29.77
CA LEU A 238 -3.42 -11.43 -28.31
C LEU A 238 -4.87 -11.14 -27.96
N ILE A 239 -5.50 -10.18 -28.66
CA ILE A 239 -6.91 -9.82 -28.41
C ILE A 239 -7.83 -10.99 -28.80
N GLU A 240 -7.62 -11.59 -29.96
CA GLU A 240 -8.39 -12.76 -30.42
C GLU A 240 -8.22 -13.95 -29.47
N PHE A 241 -6.98 -14.28 -29.11
CA PHE A 241 -6.69 -15.34 -28.15
C PHE A 241 -7.40 -15.11 -26.81
N GLN A 242 -7.34 -13.89 -26.28
CA GLN A 242 -8.01 -13.54 -25.04
C GLN A 242 -9.54 -13.61 -25.16
N LEU A 243 -10.10 -13.22 -26.29
CA LEU A 243 -11.54 -13.26 -26.55
C LEU A 243 -12.03 -14.73 -26.62
N HIS A 244 -11.38 -15.58 -27.41
CA HIS A 244 -11.73 -16.98 -27.55
C HIS A 244 -11.58 -17.76 -26.24
N THR A 245 -10.49 -17.54 -25.49
CA THR A 245 -10.21 -18.26 -24.25
C THR A 245 -10.91 -17.65 -23.02
N MET A 246 -11.57 -16.50 -23.14
CA MET A 246 -12.20 -15.77 -22.04
C MET A 246 -11.29 -15.54 -20.84
N THR A 247 -9.96 -15.45 -21.03
CA THR A 247 -8.96 -15.31 -19.96
C THR A 247 -8.74 -13.86 -19.53
N ARG A 248 -8.16 -13.66 -18.34
CA ARG A 248 -7.77 -12.33 -17.88
C ARG A 248 -6.58 -11.78 -18.67
N PRO A 249 -6.44 -10.45 -18.82
CA PRO A 249 -5.36 -9.85 -19.61
C PRO A 249 -3.95 -10.35 -19.22
N ASN A 250 -3.67 -10.55 -17.94
CA ASN A 250 -2.39 -11.08 -17.47
C ASN A 250 -2.22 -12.59 -17.80
N GLU A 251 -3.31 -13.34 -17.78
CA GLU A 251 -3.30 -14.76 -18.11
C GLU A 251 -3.00 -14.97 -19.60
N ALA A 252 -3.72 -14.23 -20.47
CA ALA A 252 -3.49 -14.28 -21.92
C ALA A 252 -2.10 -13.79 -22.32
N ALA A 253 -1.70 -12.58 -21.86
CA ALA A 253 -0.42 -11.99 -22.25
C ALA A 253 0.79 -12.84 -21.85
N GLY A 254 0.69 -13.56 -20.73
CA GLY A 254 1.77 -14.42 -20.26
C GLY A 254 1.62 -15.90 -20.66
N ALA A 255 0.79 -16.24 -21.65
CA ALA A 255 0.67 -17.60 -22.13
C ALA A 255 2.00 -18.13 -22.68
N LYS A 256 2.31 -19.41 -22.36
CA LYS A 256 3.47 -20.13 -22.86
C LYS A 256 3.03 -21.21 -23.85
N PHE A 257 3.94 -21.68 -24.68
CA PHE A 257 3.68 -22.77 -25.61
C PHE A 257 3.78 -24.18 -24.99
N ASP A 258 3.59 -24.31 -23.69
CA ASP A 258 3.49 -25.56 -22.94
C ASP A 258 2.07 -26.17 -22.99
N LEU A 259 1.45 -26.11 -24.16
CA LEU A 259 0.06 -26.54 -24.41
C LEU A 259 -0.01 -28.04 -24.53
N LEU A 260 -0.73 -28.70 -23.63
CA LEU A 260 -0.94 -30.14 -23.62
C LEU A 260 -2.24 -30.47 -24.39
N GLU A 261 -2.14 -31.35 -25.40
CA GLU A 261 -3.26 -32.06 -26.04
C GLU A 261 -4.60 -31.33 -26.10
N ARG A 262 -4.68 -30.16 -26.78
CA ARG A 262 -5.89 -29.31 -26.88
C ARG A 262 -6.40 -28.76 -25.56
N VAL A 263 -5.55 -28.70 -24.55
CA VAL A 263 -5.84 -28.07 -23.26
C VAL A 263 -4.71 -27.12 -22.88
N TRP A 264 -5.06 -25.88 -22.54
CA TRP A 264 -4.12 -24.94 -21.99
C TRP A 264 -4.23 -24.93 -20.47
N LEU A 265 -3.15 -25.26 -19.79
CA LEU A 265 -3.03 -25.23 -18.34
C LEU A 265 -2.45 -23.88 -17.89
N ILE A 266 -3.19 -23.14 -17.07
CA ILE A 266 -2.68 -21.96 -16.39
C ILE A 266 -2.33 -22.36 -14.95
N PRO A 267 -1.03 -22.33 -14.56
CA PRO A 267 -0.62 -22.77 -13.24
C PRO A 267 -1.12 -21.83 -12.14
N LYS A 268 -1.30 -22.37 -10.94
CA LYS A 268 -1.88 -21.64 -9.78
C LYS A 268 -1.15 -20.35 -9.42
N GLU A 269 0.16 -20.27 -9.66
CA GLU A 269 1.01 -19.10 -9.39
C GLU A 269 0.60 -17.90 -10.25
N ARG A 270 0.06 -18.15 -11.45
CA ARG A 270 -0.41 -17.13 -12.39
C ARG A 270 -1.89 -16.77 -12.20
N MET A 271 -2.62 -17.55 -11.41
CA MET A 271 -4.05 -17.35 -11.18
C MET A 271 -4.32 -16.47 -9.95
N LYS A 272 -5.23 -15.51 -10.07
CA LYS A 272 -5.62 -14.60 -8.97
C LYS A 272 -6.09 -15.36 -7.72
N LYS A 273 -6.75 -16.51 -7.88
CA LYS A 273 -7.29 -17.34 -6.78
C LYS A 273 -6.35 -18.47 -6.37
N ARG A 274 -5.13 -18.52 -6.89
CA ARG A 274 -4.13 -19.58 -6.61
C ARG A 274 -4.67 -21.01 -6.80
N LYS A 275 -5.61 -21.19 -7.73
CA LYS A 275 -6.09 -22.49 -8.21
C LYS A 275 -5.76 -22.58 -9.70
N GLU A 276 -5.18 -23.69 -10.15
CA GLU A 276 -4.91 -23.92 -11.57
C GLU A 276 -6.19 -23.86 -12.40
N HIS A 277 -6.07 -23.50 -13.66
CA HIS A 277 -7.20 -23.42 -14.57
C HIS A 277 -6.86 -24.07 -15.90
N ARG A 278 -7.65 -25.05 -16.27
CA ARG A 278 -7.54 -25.79 -17.55
C ARG A 278 -8.55 -25.23 -18.53
N ILE A 279 -8.12 -24.88 -19.73
CA ILE A 279 -8.97 -24.29 -20.77
C ILE A 279 -8.96 -25.22 -21.98
N PRO A 280 -10.12 -25.76 -22.40
CA PRO A 280 -10.22 -26.48 -23.66
C PRO A 280 -9.90 -25.55 -24.82
N LEU A 281 -9.00 -25.95 -25.71
CA LEU A 281 -8.65 -25.20 -26.90
C LEU A 281 -9.48 -25.68 -28.10
N THR A 282 -10.15 -24.75 -28.73
CA THR A 282 -10.94 -24.96 -29.95
C THR A 282 -10.03 -25.00 -31.19
N GLU A 283 -10.52 -25.47 -32.34
CA GLU A 283 -9.75 -25.48 -33.60
C GLU A 283 -9.30 -24.08 -34.00
N GLU A 284 -10.14 -23.06 -33.77
CA GLU A 284 -9.85 -21.66 -34.08
C GLU A 284 -8.65 -21.18 -33.26
N VAL A 285 -8.61 -21.50 -31.95
CA VAL A 285 -7.49 -21.15 -31.07
C VAL A 285 -6.23 -21.91 -31.46
N ILE A 286 -6.33 -23.18 -31.80
CA ILE A 286 -5.19 -24.00 -32.26
C ILE A 286 -4.59 -23.41 -33.55
N ASN A 287 -5.43 -23.03 -34.52
CA ASN A 287 -4.98 -22.39 -35.76
C ASN A 287 -4.35 -21.01 -35.51
N LEU A 288 -4.92 -20.25 -34.59
CA LEU A 288 -4.31 -18.98 -34.14
C LEU A 288 -2.92 -19.22 -33.52
N LEU A 289 -2.77 -20.23 -32.67
CA LEU A 289 -1.50 -20.59 -32.05
C LEU A 289 -0.45 -21.06 -33.07
N LYS A 290 -0.85 -21.83 -34.10
CA LYS A 290 0.05 -22.20 -35.20
C LYS A 290 0.55 -20.96 -35.94
N THR A 291 -0.33 -20.02 -36.24
CA THR A 291 0.02 -18.73 -36.84
C THR A 291 1.01 -17.93 -35.99
N ILE A 292 0.77 -17.86 -34.70
CA ILE A 292 1.63 -17.15 -33.75
C ILE A 292 3.00 -17.85 -33.62
N ARG A 293 3.02 -19.19 -33.62
CA ARG A 293 4.27 -19.95 -33.57
C ARG A 293 5.14 -19.66 -34.77
N ALA A 294 4.55 -19.63 -35.98
CA ALA A 294 5.25 -19.27 -37.19
C ALA A 294 5.86 -17.85 -37.16
N MET A 295 5.21 -16.92 -36.43
CA MET A 295 5.71 -15.54 -36.28
C MET A 295 6.81 -15.40 -35.22
N ASN A 296 6.75 -16.17 -34.14
CA ASN A 296 7.57 -15.99 -32.93
C ASN A 296 8.70 -17.03 -32.80
N GLY A 297 8.81 -17.97 -33.73
CA GLY A 297 9.86 -19.02 -33.74
C GLY A 297 9.89 -19.81 -32.43
N ASN A 298 11.07 -19.93 -31.83
CA ASN A 298 11.30 -20.72 -30.61
C ASN A 298 11.05 -19.98 -29.30
N SER A 299 10.29 -18.88 -29.32
CA SER A 299 9.95 -18.19 -28.08
C SER A 299 9.19 -19.12 -27.12
N GLU A 300 9.53 -19.04 -25.83
CA GLU A 300 8.79 -19.71 -24.75
C GLU A 300 7.37 -19.14 -24.61
N TYR A 301 7.21 -17.83 -24.83
CA TYR A 301 5.92 -17.15 -24.71
C TYR A 301 5.16 -17.15 -26.03
N VAL A 302 3.86 -17.36 -25.96
CA VAL A 302 2.93 -17.17 -27.08
C VAL A 302 2.97 -15.71 -27.57
N PHE A 303 3.03 -14.79 -26.64
CA PHE A 303 3.09 -13.33 -26.90
C PHE A 303 4.34 -12.72 -26.24
N PRO A 304 5.52 -12.86 -26.87
CA PRO A 304 6.75 -12.28 -26.32
C PRO A 304 6.73 -10.73 -26.41
N SER A 305 7.41 -10.10 -25.46
CA SER A 305 7.64 -8.66 -25.51
C SER A 305 8.60 -8.30 -26.63
N ILE A 306 8.31 -7.20 -27.33
CA ILE A 306 9.18 -6.71 -28.41
C ILE A 306 10.52 -6.20 -27.90
N LYS A 307 10.52 -5.65 -26.66
CA LYS A 307 11.74 -5.09 -26.04
C LYS A 307 12.66 -6.17 -25.48
N ASP A 308 12.06 -7.25 -24.98
CA ASP A 308 12.77 -8.37 -24.36
C ASP A 308 11.98 -9.65 -24.61
N PRO A 309 12.35 -10.44 -25.63
CA PRO A 309 11.63 -11.68 -26.00
C PRO A 309 11.61 -12.74 -24.90
N LYS A 310 12.49 -12.64 -23.90
CA LYS A 310 12.49 -13.50 -22.72
C LYS A 310 11.39 -13.19 -21.72
N LYS A 311 10.62 -12.12 -21.96
CA LYS A 311 9.50 -11.69 -21.14
C LYS A 311 8.20 -11.68 -21.97
N PRO A 312 7.04 -11.88 -21.31
CA PRO A 312 5.76 -11.79 -22.01
C PRO A 312 5.44 -10.34 -22.40
N MET A 313 4.53 -10.19 -23.35
CA MET A 313 3.92 -8.92 -23.70
C MET A 313 3.20 -8.32 -22.48
N HIS A 314 3.21 -7.01 -22.36
CA HIS A 314 2.55 -6.34 -21.23
C HIS A 314 1.02 -6.51 -21.32
N SER A 315 0.37 -6.84 -20.19
CA SER A 315 -1.08 -7.09 -20.14
C SER A 315 -1.96 -5.91 -20.56
N GLN A 316 -1.44 -4.67 -20.48
CA GLN A 316 -2.16 -3.49 -20.95
C GLN A 316 -2.09 -3.28 -22.46
N THR A 317 -1.33 -4.10 -23.19
CA THR A 317 -1.18 -3.94 -24.65
C THR A 317 -2.54 -4.06 -25.37
N ALA A 318 -3.35 -5.04 -24.99
CA ALA A 318 -4.71 -5.19 -25.52
C ALA A 318 -5.59 -3.96 -25.23
N ASN A 319 -5.55 -3.43 -23.99
CA ASN A 319 -6.29 -2.21 -23.63
C ASN A 319 -5.87 -1.00 -24.47
N MET A 320 -4.58 -0.81 -24.68
CA MET A 320 -4.07 0.30 -25.50
C MET A 320 -4.48 0.17 -26.96
N ALA A 321 -4.52 -1.05 -27.49
CA ALA A 321 -5.00 -1.32 -28.83
C ALA A 321 -6.51 -1.03 -28.96
N LEU A 322 -7.33 -1.52 -28.04
CA LEU A 322 -8.77 -1.24 -28.01
C LEU A 322 -9.08 0.27 -27.98
N LYS A 323 -8.32 1.04 -27.19
CA LYS A 323 -8.47 2.51 -27.16
C LYS A 323 -8.18 3.14 -28.54
N ARG A 324 -7.12 2.69 -29.24
CA ARG A 324 -6.75 3.19 -30.57
C ARG A 324 -7.74 2.78 -31.65
N MET A 325 -8.42 1.66 -31.45
CA MET A 325 -9.48 1.15 -32.34
C MET A 325 -10.83 1.85 -32.14
N GLY A 326 -10.91 2.91 -31.31
CA GLY A 326 -12.14 3.68 -31.08
C GLY A 326 -12.99 3.17 -29.90
N PHE A 327 -12.52 2.17 -29.13
CA PHE A 327 -13.26 1.66 -27.98
C PHE A 327 -12.87 2.32 -26.64
N LYS A 328 -12.21 3.50 -26.70
CA LYS A 328 -11.95 4.29 -25.49
C LYS A 328 -13.28 4.55 -24.76
N ASP A 329 -13.31 4.32 -23.46
CA ASP A 329 -14.48 4.49 -22.58
C ASP A 329 -15.71 3.62 -22.89
N ARG A 330 -15.60 2.68 -23.85
CA ARG A 330 -16.64 1.73 -24.24
C ARG A 330 -16.27 0.28 -23.89
N LEU A 331 -15.02 -0.11 -24.11
CA LEU A 331 -14.53 -1.47 -23.85
C LEU A 331 -13.14 -1.45 -23.23
N VAL A 332 -12.94 -2.25 -22.20
CA VAL A 332 -11.63 -2.62 -21.67
C VAL A 332 -11.37 -4.11 -21.94
N SER A 333 -10.11 -4.49 -22.06
CA SER A 333 -9.71 -5.88 -22.32
C SER A 333 -10.35 -6.88 -21.32
N HIS A 334 -10.49 -6.52 -20.05
CA HIS A 334 -11.24 -7.32 -19.08
C HIS A 334 -12.75 -7.36 -19.36
N GLY A 335 -13.31 -6.33 -19.98
CA GLY A 335 -14.73 -6.26 -20.35
C GLY A 335 -15.14 -7.27 -21.41
N MET A 336 -14.20 -7.79 -22.22
CA MET A 336 -14.47 -8.88 -23.17
C MET A 336 -14.99 -10.14 -22.47
N ARG A 337 -14.54 -10.42 -21.25
CA ARG A 337 -15.05 -11.55 -20.45
C ARG A 337 -16.49 -11.36 -19.99
N ALA A 338 -16.84 -10.11 -19.61
CA ALA A 338 -18.21 -9.78 -19.24
C ALA A 338 -19.14 -9.85 -20.44
N MET A 339 -18.68 -9.43 -21.62
CA MET A 339 -19.42 -9.59 -22.89
C MET A 339 -19.64 -11.07 -23.22
N ALA A 340 -18.60 -11.91 -23.15
CA ALA A 340 -18.71 -13.34 -23.38
C ALA A 340 -19.70 -13.99 -22.41
N SER A 341 -19.60 -13.68 -21.11
CA SER A 341 -20.55 -14.17 -20.11
C SER A 341 -21.99 -13.79 -20.45
N THR A 342 -22.22 -12.54 -20.86
CA THR A 342 -23.56 -12.06 -21.22
C THR A 342 -24.08 -12.82 -22.44
N ILE A 343 -23.32 -12.91 -23.53
CA ILE A 343 -23.74 -13.61 -24.76
C ILE A 343 -24.03 -15.09 -24.50
N LEU A 344 -23.17 -15.79 -23.76
CA LEU A 344 -23.37 -17.21 -23.44
C LEU A 344 -24.64 -17.43 -22.62
N ASN A 345 -24.91 -16.60 -21.61
CA ASN A 345 -26.13 -16.71 -20.80
C ASN A 345 -27.39 -16.36 -21.61
N GLU A 346 -27.34 -15.32 -22.48
CA GLU A 346 -28.46 -14.95 -23.38
C GLU A 346 -28.80 -16.07 -24.37
N ASN A 347 -27.80 -16.90 -24.76
CA ASN A 347 -28.02 -18.04 -25.66
C ASN A 347 -28.29 -19.36 -24.90
N GLY A 348 -28.63 -19.29 -23.62
CA GLY A 348 -29.14 -20.44 -22.84
C GLY A 348 -28.09 -21.45 -22.40
N HIS A 349 -26.81 -21.09 -22.42
CA HIS A 349 -25.75 -21.98 -21.92
C HIS A 349 -25.81 -22.11 -20.39
N ASP A 350 -25.45 -23.32 -19.90
CA ASP A 350 -25.41 -23.64 -18.47
C ASP A 350 -24.54 -22.62 -17.70
N PHE A 351 -25.15 -21.88 -16.78
CA PHE A 351 -24.51 -20.87 -15.97
C PHE A 351 -23.28 -21.39 -15.22
N VAL A 352 -23.33 -22.65 -14.71
CA VAL A 352 -22.20 -23.27 -14.02
C VAL A 352 -21.01 -23.45 -14.94
N LEU A 353 -21.24 -23.85 -16.20
CA LEU A 353 -20.18 -24.00 -17.20
C LEU A 353 -19.60 -22.66 -17.63
N VAL A 354 -20.43 -21.62 -17.77
CA VAL A 354 -19.97 -20.24 -18.06
C VAL A 354 -19.08 -19.71 -16.95
N GLU A 355 -19.50 -19.86 -15.68
CA GLU A 355 -18.72 -19.45 -14.53
C GLU A 355 -17.41 -20.25 -14.38
N ALA A 356 -17.45 -21.56 -14.68
CA ALA A 356 -16.25 -22.39 -14.70
C ALA A 356 -15.27 -21.96 -15.81
N ALA A 357 -15.75 -21.63 -17.01
CA ALA A 357 -14.93 -21.13 -18.12
C ALA A 357 -14.23 -19.80 -17.74
N LEU A 358 -14.93 -18.95 -17.00
CA LEU A 358 -14.39 -17.69 -16.48
C LEU A 358 -13.49 -17.85 -15.23
N ALA A 359 -13.23 -19.07 -14.74
CA ALA A 359 -12.53 -19.33 -13.49
C ALA A 359 -13.11 -18.51 -12.31
N HIS A 360 -14.43 -18.36 -12.26
CA HIS A 360 -15.14 -17.78 -11.13
C HIS A 360 -15.40 -18.85 -10.06
N ALA A 361 -15.66 -18.42 -8.83
CA ALA A 361 -16.07 -19.33 -7.78
C ALA A 361 -17.55 -19.63 -7.95
N ILE A 362 -17.90 -20.89 -8.06
CA ILE A 362 -19.27 -21.39 -8.19
C ILE A 362 -19.76 -21.81 -6.81
N GLY A 363 -20.95 -21.31 -6.43
CA GLY A 363 -21.56 -21.64 -5.16
C GLY A 363 -20.92 -20.97 -3.92
N ASP A 364 -21.45 -21.28 -2.75
CA ASP A 364 -20.97 -20.83 -1.46
C ASP A 364 -19.70 -21.56 -0.99
N SER A 365 -19.18 -21.22 0.19
CA SER A 365 -17.96 -21.85 0.75
C SER A 365 -18.13 -23.36 0.98
N THR A 366 -19.31 -23.79 1.35
CA THR A 366 -19.64 -25.20 1.64
C THR A 366 -19.69 -25.98 0.34
N GLN A 367 -20.45 -25.53 -0.67
CA GLN A 367 -20.54 -26.17 -1.98
C GLN A 367 -19.16 -26.29 -2.64
N ARG A 368 -18.28 -25.30 -2.49
CA ARG A 368 -16.91 -25.36 -3.03
C ARG A 368 -15.99 -26.36 -2.35
N SER A 369 -16.28 -26.71 -1.10
CA SER A 369 -15.51 -27.74 -0.38
C SER A 369 -15.79 -29.15 -0.92
N TYR A 370 -17.02 -29.39 -1.38
CA TYR A 370 -17.45 -30.70 -1.91
C TYR A 370 -17.27 -30.81 -3.43
N ASN A 371 -17.54 -29.74 -4.18
CA ASN A 371 -17.46 -29.77 -5.64
C ASN A 371 -16.11 -29.19 -6.12
N ARG A 372 -15.16 -30.09 -6.44
CA ARG A 372 -13.82 -29.75 -6.92
C ARG A 372 -13.64 -29.86 -8.43
N THR A 373 -14.70 -30.25 -9.15
CA THR A 373 -14.63 -30.40 -10.62
C THR A 373 -14.40 -29.05 -11.30
N ASP A 374 -13.66 -29.07 -12.40
CA ASP A 374 -13.48 -27.91 -13.29
C ASP A 374 -14.34 -28.03 -14.56
N TYR A 375 -15.13 -29.09 -14.67
CA TYR A 375 -16.02 -29.36 -15.81
C TYR A 375 -15.33 -29.35 -17.19
N LEU A 376 -14.05 -29.72 -17.27
CA LEU A 376 -13.23 -29.57 -18.47
C LEU A 376 -13.91 -30.11 -19.73
N GLU A 377 -14.38 -31.36 -19.71
CA GLU A 377 -15.01 -31.99 -20.88
C GLU A 377 -16.34 -31.33 -21.25
N ARG A 378 -17.19 -31.04 -20.28
CA ARG A 378 -18.45 -30.33 -20.51
C ARG A 378 -18.27 -28.90 -21.05
N ARG A 379 -17.13 -28.27 -20.78
CA ARG A 379 -16.82 -26.95 -21.32
C ARG A 379 -16.32 -26.98 -22.76
N ARG A 380 -15.98 -28.13 -23.36
CA ARG A 380 -15.55 -28.20 -24.76
C ARG A 380 -16.62 -27.66 -25.69
N ASP A 381 -17.86 -28.14 -25.58
CA ASP A 381 -18.98 -27.69 -26.41
C ASP A 381 -19.27 -26.20 -26.23
N LEU A 382 -19.22 -25.72 -25.00
CA LEU A 382 -19.36 -24.30 -24.69
C LEU A 382 -18.30 -23.44 -25.39
N MET A 383 -17.03 -23.86 -25.32
CA MET A 383 -15.91 -23.11 -25.92
C MET A 383 -15.95 -23.17 -27.45
N ASP A 384 -16.33 -24.32 -28.02
CA ASP A 384 -16.50 -24.48 -29.46
C ASP A 384 -17.66 -23.60 -29.98
N TRP A 385 -18.79 -23.56 -29.27
CA TRP A 385 -19.90 -22.68 -29.61
C TRP A 385 -19.46 -21.22 -29.57
N TRP A 386 -18.75 -20.81 -28.49
CA TRP A 386 -18.25 -19.45 -28.33
C TRP A 386 -17.28 -19.04 -29.44
N SER A 387 -16.33 -19.91 -29.79
CA SER A 387 -15.37 -19.65 -30.86
C SER A 387 -16.06 -19.52 -32.23
N LYS A 388 -17.02 -20.40 -32.53
CA LYS A 388 -17.84 -20.31 -33.75
C LYS A 388 -18.67 -19.00 -33.79
N HIS A 389 -19.23 -18.60 -32.65
CA HIS A 389 -19.97 -17.34 -32.54
C HIS A 389 -19.11 -16.11 -32.87
N ILE A 390 -17.84 -16.08 -32.38
CA ILE A 390 -16.87 -15.04 -32.73
C ILE A 390 -16.56 -15.04 -34.24
N VAL A 391 -16.30 -16.22 -34.83
CA VAL A 391 -16.04 -16.34 -36.27
C VAL A 391 -17.22 -15.85 -37.10
N ASN A 392 -18.44 -16.27 -36.78
CA ASN A 392 -19.66 -15.81 -37.45
C ASN A 392 -19.80 -14.31 -37.33
N ALA A 393 -19.54 -13.70 -36.16
CA ALA A 393 -19.55 -12.27 -35.98
C ALA A 393 -18.54 -11.53 -36.86
N SER A 394 -17.38 -12.17 -37.16
CA SER A 394 -16.34 -11.61 -38.03
C SER A 394 -16.74 -11.63 -39.51
N GLN A 395 -17.64 -12.55 -39.92
CA GLN A 395 -18.10 -12.75 -41.31
C GLN A 395 -19.38 -11.97 -41.62
N SER A 396 -20.07 -11.41 -40.64
CA SER A 396 -21.41 -10.81 -40.75
C SER A 396 -21.53 -9.61 -41.69
N ARG A 397 -20.49 -9.23 -42.45
CA ARG A 397 -20.53 -8.18 -43.48
C ARG A 397 -20.41 -8.66 -44.91
N VAL A 398 -20.44 -9.97 -45.18
CA VAL A 398 -20.43 -10.48 -46.56
C VAL A 398 -21.87 -10.69 -47.09
N SER A 399 -22.88 -10.50 -46.27
CA SER A 399 -24.25 -10.45 -46.73
C SER A 399 -24.58 -9.01 -47.18
N LEU A 400 -24.08 -8.61 -48.34
CA LEU A 400 -24.86 -7.72 -49.18
C LEU A 400 -26.13 -8.52 -49.52
N ALA A 401 -27.23 -8.21 -48.81
CA ALA A 401 -28.55 -8.57 -49.32
C ALA A 401 -28.61 -8.01 -50.73
N VAL A 402 -28.57 -8.89 -51.71
CA VAL A 402 -28.93 -8.57 -53.07
C VAL A 402 -30.41 -8.21 -52.99
N VAL A 403 -30.70 -6.91 -52.90
CA VAL A 403 -32.03 -6.41 -53.16
C VAL A 403 -32.19 -6.56 -54.65
N ALA A 404 -32.95 -7.60 -55.01
CA ALA A 404 -33.47 -7.74 -56.36
C ALA A 404 -34.53 -6.70 -56.63
#